data_fb395fbc50dcc2c69b13b25de51bcdc3
#
_entry.id   fb395fbc50dcc2c69b13b25de51bcdc3
#
_cell.length_a   1.000
_cell.length_b   1.000
_cell.length_c   1.000
_cell.angle_alpha   90.00
_cell.angle_beta   90.00
_cell.angle_gamma   90.00
#
_symmetry.space_group_name_H-M   'P 1'
#
loop_
_entity.id
_entity.type
_entity.pdbx_description
1 polymer ?
#
loop_
_entity_poly.entity_id
_entity_poly.type
_entity_poly.pdbx_seq_one_letter_code
_entity_poly.pdbx_strand_id
1 'polypeptide(L)'
;MLSLSADDQEPEARMSFERSAALVAEGASHIAGGVNSNFRIGMAGGPLVFQRGEGAYLIDADGNRLIDYYCGMGAMVLGHTPKGVQQAVKEQVDKGILYAGQSEIEFEAARILCERIASAQRIRFGSSGSEVAQAAFRLARAATGKRIILKFEGHYHGWFDNILWSTAPAQNAAGPEDAPVLVAGSKGQDPIDAAGLDVIGWNDLARLEARLAKGDIAGVIMEPAMCNQGAIAPAAGYLEGTLAACRKHGAILIFDEVITGFRLGQRSAQGRFGVTPDLSIFAKAIANGFPVAAIVGRADLLDLFATGGVLHGGTFNAQPVTMAAMVATQQALTPEHYEKSSKCGVRLRDGIAKILKDTGIKAQVTGFELMFHVGLGLDAPAKNYRDLLASDKALYVRFAHALLKRGVRVLERGAWFVSSEHDDAVVDATLDAVRGAAKEIA
;
A
#
# COMPACT_ATOMS: atom_id res chain seq x y z
N MET A 1 -56.82 9.64 26.49
CA MET A 1 -56.12 9.03 25.36
C MET A 1 -55.48 10.14 24.57
N LEU A 2 -54.23 10.45 24.82
CA LEU A 2 -53.44 11.40 24.05
C LEU A 2 -52.54 10.55 23.17
N SER A 3 -52.67 10.68 21.85
CA SER A 3 -51.86 10.03 20.85
C SER A 3 -50.46 10.66 20.85
N LEU A 4 -49.45 9.89 21.19
CA LEU A 4 -48.04 10.25 20.96
C LEU A 4 -47.81 10.20 19.45
N SER A 5 -47.49 11.33 18.86
CA SER A 5 -47.06 11.46 17.49
C SER A 5 -45.64 10.88 17.36
N ALA A 6 -45.49 9.91 16.50
CA ALA A 6 -44.18 9.36 16.04
C ALA A 6 -43.57 10.35 15.07
N ASP A 7 -42.77 11.29 15.56
CA ASP A 7 -41.89 12.16 14.72
C ASP A 7 -40.79 12.84 15.55
N ASP A 8 -40.14 12.08 16.44
CA ASP A 8 -38.87 12.50 17.05
C ASP A 8 -37.76 11.57 16.53
N GLN A 9 -37.47 11.66 15.21
CA GLN A 9 -36.15 11.32 14.72
C GLN A 9 -35.24 12.51 15.10
N GLU A 10 -34.39 12.31 16.10
CA GLU A 10 -33.27 13.25 16.35
C GLU A 10 -32.55 13.49 15.03
N PRO A 11 -32.27 14.75 14.65
CA PRO A 11 -31.52 15.03 13.43
C PRO A 11 -30.16 14.32 13.56
N GLU A 12 -29.82 13.45 12.58
CA GLU A 12 -28.49 12.85 12.47
C GLU A 12 -27.45 13.93 12.73
N ALA A 13 -26.70 13.81 13.83
CA ALA A 13 -25.71 14.80 14.23
C ALA A 13 -24.70 14.97 13.08
N ARG A 14 -24.77 16.11 12.43
CA ARG A 14 -23.91 16.43 11.26
C ARG A 14 -22.47 16.45 11.73
N MET A 15 -21.60 15.58 11.18
CA MET A 15 -20.19 15.54 11.52
C MET A 15 -19.54 16.93 11.31
N SER A 16 -18.85 17.42 12.33
CA SER A 16 -18.01 18.61 12.27
C SER A 16 -16.53 18.21 12.21
N PHE A 17 -15.71 18.98 11.55
CA PHE A 17 -14.26 18.82 11.47
C PHE A 17 -13.54 20.14 11.81
N GLU A 18 -14.21 21.05 12.51
CA GLU A 18 -13.73 22.40 12.82
C GLU A 18 -12.51 22.38 13.76
N ARG A 19 -12.51 21.48 14.76
CA ARG A 19 -11.37 21.34 15.68
C ARG A 19 -10.15 20.76 14.96
N SER A 20 -10.33 19.79 14.09
CA SER A 20 -9.24 19.25 13.24
C SER A 20 -8.65 20.37 12.37
N ALA A 21 -9.48 21.18 11.72
CA ALA A 21 -9.04 22.31 10.91
C ALA A 21 -8.27 23.35 11.73
N ALA A 22 -8.77 23.71 12.91
CA ALA A 22 -8.10 24.67 13.81
C ALA A 22 -6.72 24.16 14.26
N LEU A 23 -6.62 22.89 14.66
CA LEU A 23 -5.34 22.27 15.08
C LEU A 23 -4.33 22.20 13.93
N VAL A 24 -4.77 21.90 12.71
CA VAL A 24 -3.89 21.90 11.53
C VAL A 24 -3.40 23.30 11.21
N ALA A 25 -4.29 24.32 11.29
CA ALA A 25 -3.92 25.72 11.06
C ALA A 25 -2.90 26.21 12.11
N GLU A 26 -3.10 25.88 13.39
CA GLU A 26 -2.14 26.17 14.46
C GLU A 26 -0.82 25.43 14.21
N GLY A 27 -0.86 24.13 13.93
CA GLY A 27 0.31 23.30 13.67
C GLY A 27 1.12 23.75 12.45
N ALA A 28 0.51 24.43 11.47
CA ALA A 28 1.19 24.93 10.29
C ALA A 28 2.23 26.01 10.59
N SER A 29 2.17 26.64 11.76
CA SER A 29 3.22 27.55 12.25
C SER A 29 4.53 26.83 12.64
N HIS A 30 4.48 25.51 12.89
CA HIS A 30 5.61 24.69 13.32
C HIS A 30 5.92 23.54 12.37
N ILE A 31 4.92 23.05 11.65
CA ILE A 31 5.04 21.93 10.71
C ILE A 31 4.73 22.45 9.30
N ALA A 32 5.66 22.30 8.39
CA ALA A 32 5.50 22.77 7.01
C ALA A 32 4.19 22.24 6.37
N GLY A 33 3.27 23.16 6.06
CA GLY A 33 1.94 22.81 5.54
C GLY A 33 1.02 22.09 6.54
N GLY A 34 1.34 22.08 7.83
CA GLY A 34 0.55 21.41 8.88
C GLY A 34 0.60 19.88 8.86
N VAL A 35 1.42 19.27 7.98
CA VAL A 35 1.49 17.81 7.81
C VAL A 35 2.92 17.33 7.58
N ASN A 36 3.23 16.11 8.02
CA ASN A 36 4.55 15.47 7.84
C ASN A 36 4.62 14.56 6.60
N SER A 37 3.64 14.66 5.70
CA SER A 37 3.66 13.93 4.41
C SER A 37 2.72 14.60 3.42
N ASN A 38 3.20 14.83 2.19
CA ASN A 38 2.39 15.40 1.11
C ASN A 38 1.17 14.53 0.77
N PHE A 39 1.22 13.22 1.06
CA PHE A 39 0.07 12.32 0.90
C PHE A 39 -1.09 12.60 1.88
N ARG A 40 -0.92 13.52 2.82
CA ARG A 40 -1.96 13.98 3.75
C ARG A 40 -2.58 15.33 3.36
N ILE A 41 -2.03 15.98 2.33
CA ILE A 41 -2.59 17.21 1.77
C ILE A 41 -3.73 16.84 0.80
N GLY A 42 -4.82 17.60 0.81
CA GLY A 42 -5.95 17.42 -0.11
C GLY A 42 -6.86 16.24 0.19
N MET A 43 -6.82 15.73 1.42
CA MET A 43 -7.73 14.68 1.88
C MET A 43 -9.17 15.20 2.02
N ALA A 44 -10.15 14.31 1.88
CA ALA A 44 -11.55 14.60 2.14
C ALA A 44 -11.73 15.17 3.56
N GLY A 45 -12.39 16.31 3.67
CA GLY A 45 -12.54 17.03 4.95
C GLY A 45 -11.29 17.80 5.40
N GLY A 46 -10.23 17.87 4.59
CA GLY A 46 -8.92 18.41 4.97
C GLY A 46 -8.06 17.39 5.74
N PRO A 47 -6.85 17.76 6.18
CA PRO A 47 -6.06 16.93 7.07
C PRO A 47 -6.78 16.76 8.41
N LEU A 48 -7.24 15.55 8.71
CA LEU A 48 -7.91 15.21 9.96
C LEU A 48 -6.88 14.96 11.07
N VAL A 49 -7.21 15.38 12.29
CA VAL A 49 -6.40 15.14 13.49
C VAL A 49 -7.06 14.03 14.30
N PHE A 50 -6.36 12.92 14.49
CA PHE A 50 -6.87 11.75 15.23
C PHE A 50 -6.31 11.71 16.64
N GLN A 51 -7.17 11.36 17.59
CA GLN A 51 -6.80 11.17 19.00
C GLN A 51 -6.49 9.70 19.32
N ARG A 52 -7.24 8.76 18.71
CA ARG A 52 -7.04 7.32 18.90
C ARG A 52 -7.60 6.50 17.75
N GLY A 53 -7.13 5.26 17.65
CA GLY A 53 -7.68 4.23 16.79
C GLY A 53 -8.08 3.01 17.59
N GLU A 54 -9.17 2.33 17.22
CA GLU A 54 -9.70 1.16 17.91
C GLU A 54 -10.43 0.24 16.92
N GLY A 55 -9.92 -0.98 16.73
CA GLY A 55 -10.48 -1.93 15.78
C GLY A 55 -10.57 -1.37 14.36
N ALA A 56 -11.77 -1.28 13.80
CA ALA A 56 -12.02 -0.70 12.48
C ALA A 56 -12.14 0.84 12.48
N TYR A 57 -12.00 1.50 13.63
CA TYR A 57 -12.38 2.89 13.80
C TYR A 57 -11.21 3.81 14.14
N LEU A 58 -11.31 5.05 13.65
CA LEU A 58 -10.53 6.19 14.12
C LEU A 58 -11.45 7.19 14.80
N ILE A 59 -10.98 7.79 15.89
CA ILE A 59 -11.65 8.87 16.60
C ILE A 59 -10.84 10.14 16.38
N ASP A 60 -11.45 11.15 15.77
CA ASP A 60 -10.80 12.41 15.48
C ASP A 60 -10.87 13.41 16.65
N ALA A 61 -10.27 14.58 16.47
CA ALA A 61 -10.23 15.65 17.48
C ALA A 61 -11.61 16.29 17.75
N ASP A 62 -12.54 16.14 16.82
CA ASP A 62 -13.91 16.63 16.93
C ASP A 62 -14.83 15.59 17.64
N GLY A 63 -14.31 14.39 17.94
CA GLY A 63 -15.01 13.29 18.57
C GLY A 63 -15.76 12.38 17.59
N ASN A 64 -15.64 12.61 16.28
CA ASN A 64 -16.25 11.74 15.28
C ASN A 64 -15.61 10.35 15.31
N ARG A 65 -16.46 9.31 15.25
CA ARG A 65 -16.04 7.92 15.10
C ARG A 65 -16.18 7.50 13.65
N LEU A 66 -15.03 7.34 12.96
CA LEU A 66 -14.95 7.07 11.53
C LEU A 66 -14.55 5.62 11.28
N ILE A 67 -15.31 4.87 10.47
CA ILE A 67 -14.90 3.56 9.93
C ILE A 67 -13.74 3.83 8.96
N ASP A 68 -12.59 3.20 9.19
CA ASP A 68 -11.33 3.53 8.49
C ASP A 68 -10.92 2.49 7.44
N TYR A 69 -11.28 2.73 6.19
CA TYR A 69 -10.77 1.96 5.04
C TYR A 69 -9.48 2.54 4.44
N TYR A 70 -8.90 3.54 5.08
CA TYR A 70 -7.56 4.03 4.76
C TYR A 70 -6.50 3.08 5.33
N CYS A 71 -6.76 2.53 6.53
CA CYS A 71 -5.92 1.55 7.22
C CYS A 71 -4.43 1.93 7.23
N GLY A 72 -4.11 3.22 7.49
CA GLY A 72 -2.72 3.68 7.47
C GLY A 72 -2.04 3.50 6.11
N MET A 73 -2.72 3.76 5.01
CA MET A 73 -2.29 3.45 3.64
C MET A 73 -2.04 1.94 3.41
N GLY A 74 -2.90 1.11 4.00
CA GLY A 74 -2.83 -0.34 3.87
C GLY A 74 -1.94 -1.06 4.87
N ALA A 75 -1.43 -0.37 5.89
CA ALA A 75 -0.58 -0.98 6.91
C ALA A 75 -1.36 -1.75 7.97
N MET A 76 -2.55 -1.26 8.38
CA MET A 76 -3.34 -1.77 9.51
C MET A 76 -4.15 -3.02 9.12
N VAL A 77 -3.47 -4.15 8.89
CA VAL A 77 -4.13 -5.41 8.48
C VAL A 77 -4.91 -6.06 9.63
N LEU A 78 -4.47 -5.87 10.86
CA LEU A 78 -5.15 -6.31 12.10
C LEU A 78 -6.09 -5.25 12.69
N GLY A 79 -6.36 -4.16 11.97
CA GLY A 79 -7.04 -3.00 12.52
C GLY A 79 -6.18 -2.17 13.49
N HIS A 80 -6.81 -1.18 14.13
CA HIS A 80 -6.14 -0.29 15.07
C HIS A 80 -6.00 -0.94 16.44
N THR A 81 -4.86 -0.70 17.10
CA THR A 81 -4.59 -1.10 18.49
C THR A 81 -4.84 -2.60 18.79
N PRO A 82 -4.36 -3.57 17.99
CA PRO A 82 -4.53 -4.98 18.27
C PRO A 82 -3.81 -5.36 19.57
N LYS A 83 -4.58 -5.94 20.53
CA LYS A 83 -4.12 -6.18 21.92
C LYS A 83 -2.81 -6.96 22.01
N GLY A 84 -2.64 -8.02 21.21
CA GLY A 84 -1.42 -8.84 21.22
C GLY A 84 -0.18 -8.07 20.79
N VAL A 85 -0.29 -7.22 19.76
CA VAL A 85 0.82 -6.38 19.29
C VAL A 85 1.15 -5.31 20.33
N GLN A 86 0.14 -4.65 20.93
CA GLN A 86 0.36 -3.68 21.99
C GLN A 86 1.07 -4.28 23.19
N GLN A 87 0.68 -5.48 23.61
CA GLN A 87 1.28 -6.17 24.74
C GLN A 87 2.76 -6.49 24.48
N ALA A 88 3.06 -7.09 23.33
CA ALA A 88 4.43 -7.42 22.93
C ALA A 88 5.34 -6.17 22.88
N VAL A 89 4.81 -5.05 22.38
CA VAL A 89 5.53 -3.77 22.34
C VAL A 89 5.81 -3.24 23.74
N LYS A 90 4.82 -3.26 24.65
CA LYS A 90 5.01 -2.82 26.05
C LYS A 90 6.07 -3.64 26.77
N GLU A 91 6.01 -4.96 26.64
CA GLU A 91 6.99 -5.88 27.24
C GLU A 91 8.40 -5.66 26.69
N GLN A 92 8.53 -5.32 25.40
CA GLN A 92 9.83 -5.03 24.82
C GLN A 92 10.37 -3.65 25.23
N VAL A 93 9.51 -2.65 25.40
CA VAL A 93 9.92 -1.32 25.91
C VAL A 93 10.54 -1.45 27.31
N ASP A 94 9.97 -2.31 28.16
CA ASP A 94 10.51 -2.57 29.50
C ASP A 94 11.91 -3.23 29.49
N LYS A 95 12.25 -3.93 28.38
CA LYS A 95 13.58 -4.55 28.19
C LYS A 95 14.60 -3.61 27.52
N GLY A 96 14.13 -2.54 26.91
CA GLY A 96 14.93 -1.57 26.17
C GLY A 96 14.51 -1.42 24.71
N ILE A 97 14.91 -0.28 24.13
CA ILE A 97 14.38 0.19 22.84
C ILE A 97 15.39 -0.01 21.71
N LEU A 98 16.68 0.26 21.96
CA LEU A 98 17.74 0.26 20.95
C LEU A 98 19.09 -0.09 21.59
N TYR A 99 19.78 -1.10 21.02
CA TYR A 99 21.01 -1.63 21.62
C TYR A 99 22.28 -1.33 20.82
N ALA A 100 22.15 -0.88 19.55
CA ALA A 100 23.25 -0.81 18.57
C ALA A 100 24.01 -2.15 18.44
N GLY A 101 23.30 -3.24 18.64
CA GLY A 101 23.74 -4.65 18.56
C GLY A 101 22.57 -5.55 18.25
N GLN A 102 22.83 -6.84 18.09
CA GLN A 102 21.79 -7.83 17.76
C GLN A 102 20.89 -8.12 18.97
N SER A 103 19.66 -8.56 18.69
CA SER A 103 18.70 -9.02 19.68
C SER A 103 18.08 -10.36 19.28
N GLU A 104 17.69 -11.19 20.24
CA GLU A 104 17.04 -12.48 19.94
C GLU A 104 15.76 -12.32 19.12
N ILE A 105 14.99 -11.25 19.39
CA ILE A 105 13.73 -10.98 18.71
C ILE A 105 13.93 -10.68 17.21
N GLU A 106 15.09 -10.12 16.79
CA GLU A 106 15.35 -9.91 15.37
C GLU A 106 15.61 -11.22 14.62
N PHE A 107 16.24 -12.20 15.27
CA PHE A 107 16.45 -13.54 14.69
C PHE A 107 15.13 -14.29 14.60
N GLU A 108 14.23 -14.16 15.58
CA GLU A 108 12.89 -14.72 15.52
C GLU A 108 12.08 -14.09 14.37
N ALA A 109 12.09 -12.77 14.24
CA ALA A 109 11.45 -12.05 13.15
C ALA A 109 11.97 -12.51 11.79
N ALA A 110 13.28 -12.65 11.62
CA ALA A 110 13.90 -13.14 10.40
C ALA A 110 13.47 -14.58 10.08
N ARG A 111 13.48 -15.47 11.08
CA ARG A 111 13.03 -16.87 10.91
C ARG A 111 11.58 -16.95 10.41
N ILE A 112 10.67 -16.18 11.01
CA ILE A 112 9.26 -16.14 10.60
C ILE A 112 9.12 -15.73 9.12
N LEU A 113 9.87 -14.74 8.66
CA LEU A 113 9.82 -14.34 7.25
C LEU A 113 10.39 -15.40 6.33
N CYS A 114 11.52 -16.02 6.70
CA CYS A 114 12.13 -17.09 5.90
C CYS A 114 11.21 -18.32 5.79
N GLU A 115 10.40 -18.59 6.79
CA GLU A 115 9.43 -19.71 6.77
C GLU A 115 8.19 -19.41 5.91
N ARG A 116 7.76 -18.13 5.87
CA ARG A 116 6.53 -17.74 5.18
C ARG A 116 6.71 -17.33 3.72
N ILE A 117 7.82 -16.70 3.40
CA ILE A 117 8.06 -16.05 2.13
C ILE A 117 8.99 -16.90 1.27
N ALA A 118 8.50 -17.37 0.13
CA ALA A 118 9.23 -18.33 -0.72
C ALA A 118 10.58 -17.79 -1.24
N SER A 119 10.69 -16.49 -1.49
CA SER A 119 11.96 -15.86 -1.91
C SER A 119 12.96 -15.64 -0.77
N ALA A 120 12.54 -15.74 0.50
CA ALA A 120 13.36 -15.34 1.65
C ALA A 120 14.37 -16.42 2.08
N GLN A 121 15.46 -16.58 1.32
CA GLN A 121 16.62 -17.38 1.75
C GLN A 121 17.52 -16.60 2.74
N ARG A 122 17.57 -15.28 2.62
CA ARG A 122 18.25 -14.33 3.50
C ARG A 122 17.41 -13.06 3.62
N ILE A 123 17.68 -12.28 4.66
CA ILE A 123 16.95 -11.05 4.98
C ILE A 123 17.86 -9.96 5.53
N ARG A 124 17.51 -8.71 5.27
CA ARG A 124 17.96 -7.52 6.01
C ARG A 124 16.75 -6.65 6.32
N PHE A 125 16.70 -6.13 7.55
CA PHE A 125 15.70 -5.17 7.97
C PHE A 125 16.15 -3.74 7.67
N GLY A 126 15.16 -2.86 7.40
CA GLY A 126 15.28 -1.41 7.28
C GLY A 126 14.08 -0.77 7.98
N SER A 127 13.96 0.56 7.91
CA SER A 127 12.89 1.30 8.58
C SER A 127 11.75 1.70 7.64
N SER A 128 11.99 1.76 6.33
CA SER A 128 10.98 2.18 5.33
C SER A 128 11.10 1.43 4.01
N GLY A 129 9.97 1.38 3.27
CA GLY A 129 9.94 0.81 1.92
C GLY A 129 10.94 1.47 0.97
N SER A 130 11.13 2.80 1.06
CA SER A 130 12.09 3.53 0.22
C SER A 130 13.54 3.09 0.45
N GLU A 131 13.92 2.85 1.72
CA GLU A 131 15.27 2.38 2.06
C GLU A 131 15.55 0.98 1.51
N VAL A 132 14.63 0.04 1.67
CA VAL A 132 14.82 -1.33 1.17
C VAL A 132 14.71 -1.42 -0.35
N ALA A 133 13.96 -0.54 -1.00
CA ALA A 133 13.97 -0.40 -2.46
C ALA A 133 15.32 0.09 -2.97
N GLN A 134 15.91 1.10 -2.31
CA GLN A 134 17.28 1.57 -2.61
C GLN A 134 18.31 0.44 -2.43
N ALA A 135 18.19 -0.35 -1.36
CA ALA A 135 19.05 -1.50 -1.13
C ALA A 135 18.92 -2.56 -2.23
N ALA A 136 17.68 -2.86 -2.69
CA ALA A 136 17.41 -3.78 -3.79
C ALA A 136 18.05 -3.32 -5.10
N PHE A 137 17.97 -2.01 -5.43
CA PHE A 137 18.62 -1.47 -6.62
C PHE A 137 20.15 -1.59 -6.58
N ARG A 138 20.72 -1.35 -5.40
CA ARG A 138 22.14 -1.49 -5.18
C ARG A 138 22.61 -2.93 -5.36
N LEU A 139 21.87 -3.90 -4.80
CA LEU A 139 22.12 -5.33 -4.98
C LEU A 139 22.03 -5.74 -6.46
N ALA A 140 20.94 -5.35 -7.15
CA ALA A 140 20.75 -5.69 -8.55
C ALA A 140 21.90 -5.18 -9.42
N ARG A 141 22.34 -3.94 -9.22
CA ARG A 141 23.49 -3.36 -9.93
C ARG A 141 24.81 -4.05 -9.60
N ALA A 142 25.07 -4.34 -8.31
CA ALA A 142 26.29 -5.01 -7.88
C ALA A 142 26.38 -6.44 -8.40
N ALA A 143 25.27 -7.18 -8.39
CA ALA A 143 25.22 -8.57 -8.85
C ALA A 143 25.35 -8.72 -10.37
N THR A 144 24.86 -7.74 -11.14
CA THR A 144 24.82 -7.85 -12.60
C THR A 144 25.89 -7.03 -13.32
N GLY A 145 26.50 -6.06 -12.65
CA GLY A 145 27.39 -5.08 -13.27
C GLY A 145 26.68 -4.10 -14.23
N LYS A 146 25.34 -4.22 -14.36
CA LYS A 146 24.51 -3.39 -15.22
C LYS A 146 24.00 -2.18 -14.46
N ARG A 147 23.49 -1.18 -15.20
CA ARG A 147 23.15 0.13 -14.60
C ARG A 147 21.66 0.35 -14.39
N ILE A 148 20.80 -0.01 -15.35
CA ILE A 148 19.43 0.47 -15.45
C ILE A 148 18.49 -0.38 -14.60
N ILE A 149 17.62 0.26 -13.82
CA ILE A 149 16.47 -0.38 -13.19
C ILE A 149 15.23 -0.06 -14.04
N LEU A 150 14.56 -1.10 -14.50
CA LEU A 150 13.31 -0.99 -15.23
C LEU A 150 12.15 -0.99 -14.24
N LYS A 151 11.24 -0.04 -14.38
CA LYS A 151 10.00 0.06 -13.61
C LYS A 151 8.77 0.20 -14.52
N PHE A 152 7.58 0.27 -13.95
CA PHE A 152 6.33 0.40 -14.69
C PHE A 152 5.60 1.69 -14.36
N GLU A 153 4.90 2.28 -15.35
CA GLU A 153 4.04 3.44 -15.13
C GLU A 153 2.99 3.13 -14.04
N GLY A 154 2.74 4.11 -13.17
CA GLY A 154 1.77 3.98 -12.09
C GLY A 154 2.27 3.24 -10.86
N HIS A 155 3.40 2.55 -10.91
CA HIS A 155 3.98 1.88 -9.75
C HIS A 155 4.73 2.87 -8.85
N TYR A 156 4.58 2.72 -7.52
CA TYR A 156 5.26 3.52 -6.52
C TYR A 156 6.19 2.66 -5.66
N HIS A 157 7.48 3.00 -5.65
CA HIS A 157 8.49 2.22 -4.93
C HIS A 157 9.27 3.03 -3.90
N GLY A 158 8.79 4.22 -3.55
CA GLY A 158 9.44 5.13 -2.62
C GLY A 158 9.58 6.54 -3.17
N TRP A 159 10.18 7.42 -2.37
CA TRP A 159 10.20 8.86 -2.66
C TRP A 159 11.60 9.45 -2.87
N PHE A 160 12.66 8.61 -2.92
CA PHE A 160 14.01 9.07 -3.24
C PHE A 160 14.14 9.46 -4.71
N ASP A 161 15.07 10.34 -5.03
CA ASP A 161 15.25 10.92 -6.38
C ASP A 161 15.47 9.87 -7.47
N ASN A 162 16.18 8.80 -7.14
CA ASN A 162 16.46 7.70 -8.06
C ASN A 162 15.32 6.67 -8.18
N ILE A 163 14.10 6.97 -7.68
CA ILE A 163 12.97 6.04 -7.71
C ILE A 163 11.62 6.72 -7.94
N LEU A 164 11.45 8.00 -7.57
CA LEU A 164 10.18 8.74 -7.67
C LEU A 164 9.96 9.28 -9.09
N TRP A 165 9.84 8.37 -10.06
CA TRP A 165 9.60 8.68 -11.46
C TRP A 165 8.38 7.94 -11.98
N SER A 166 7.57 8.58 -12.83
CA SER A 166 6.38 8.01 -13.50
C SER A 166 5.42 7.27 -12.57
N THR A 167 5.26 7.75 -11.32
CA THR A 167 4.37 7.13 -10.31
C THR A 167 2.90 7.42 -10.60
N ALA A 168 2.60 8.64 -11.02
CA ALA A 168 1.26 9.07 -11.44
C ALA A 168 1.38 10.15 -12.52
N PRO A 169 2.04 9.87 -13.65
CA PRO A 169 2.29 10.88 -14.67
C PRO A 169 0.99 11.34 -15.32
N ALA A 170 0.87 12.63 -15.58
CA ALA A 170 -0.24 13.13 -16.38
C ALA A 170 -0.11 12.60 -17.82
N GLN A 171 -1.24 12.31 -18.45
CA GLN A 171 -1.28 11.69 -19.79
C GLN A 171 -0.46 12.47 -20.83
N ASN A 172 -0.55 13.79 -20.81
CA ASN A 172 0.17 14.69 -21.73
C ASN A 172 1.69 14.77 -21.45
N ALA A 173 2.16 14.33 -20.28
CA ALA A 173 3.57 14.34 -19.91
C ALA A 173 4.23 12.96 -20.05
N ALA A 174 3.44 11.90 -20.08
CA ALA A 174 3.91 10.52 -20.00
C ALA A 174 4.46 9.97 -21.33
N GLY A 175 4.40 10.74 -22.42
CA GLY A 175 4.77 10.27 -23.77
C GLY A 175 3.74 9.30 -24.37
N PRO A 176 4.02 8.74 -25.56
CA PRO A 176 3.15 7.75 -26.18
C PRO A 176 3.10 6.46 -25.36
N GLU A 177 2.00 5.70 -25.46
CA GLU A 177 1.80 4.46 -24.69
C GLU A 177 2.83 3.38 -25.06
N ASP A 178 3.24 3.37 -26.32
CA ASP A 178 4.24 2.43 -26.83
C ASP A 178 5.70 2.85 -26.54
N ALA A 179 5.93 4.09 -26.14
CA ALA A 179 7.23 4.64 -25.75
C ALA A 179 7.09 5.63 -24.58
N PRO A 180 6.67 5.17 -23.38
CA PRO A 180 6.52 6.07 -22.24
C PRO A 180 7.86 6.69 -21.85
N VAL A 181 7.80 7.92 -21.30
CA VAL A 181 8.98 8.64 -20.84
C VAL A 181 8.96 8.77 -19.32
N LEU A 182 10.14 8.86 -18.72
CA LEU A 182 10.28 9.12 -17.29
C LEU A 182 9.78 10.54 -16.97
N VAL A 183 8.82 10.62 -16.04
CA VAL A 183 8.25 11.88 -15.53
C VAL A 183 8.64 12.02 -14.07
N ALA A 184 9.33 13.09 -13.71
CA ALA A 184 9.69 13.38 -12.32
C ALA A 184 8.44 13.49 -11.43
N GLY A 185 8.48 12.87 -10.27
CA GLY A 185 7.38 12.91 -9.30
C GLY A 185 7.40 14.13 -8.37
N SER A 186 8.50 14.88 -8.37
CA SER A 186 8.69 16.07 -7.54
C SER A 186 9.55 17.13 -8.22
N LYS A 187 9.31 18.40 -7.87
CA LYS A 187 10.29 19.45 -8.13
C LYS A 187 11.54 19.19 -7.28
N GLY A 188 12.70 19.53 -7.80
CA GLY A 188 13.98 19.42 -7.09
C GLY A 188 14.66 18.07 -7.24
N GLN A 189 14.07 17.08 -7.95
CA GLN A 189 14.78 15.87 -8.32
C GLN A 189 15.90 16.20 -9.32
N ASP A 190 17.08 15.58 -9.15
CA ASP A 190 18.17 15.72 -10.13
C ASP A 190 17.86 14.90 -11.39
N PRO A 191 17.79 15.54 -12.58
CA PRO A 191 17.54 14.84 -13.84
C PRO A 191 18.56 13.72 -14.13
N ILE A 192 19.75 13.76 -13.54
CA ILE A 192 20.78 12.71 -13.74
C ILE A 192 20.33 11.36 -13.17
N ASP A 193 19.47 11.36 -12.17
CA ASP A 193 18.94 10.12 -11.57
C ASP A 193 18.07 9.34 -12.55
N ALA A 194 17.40 10.01 -13.49
CA ALA A 194 16.64 9.37 -14.57
C ALA A 194 17.54 8.47 -15.44
N ALA A 195 18.82 8.79 -15.59
CA ALA A 195 19.75 8.01 -16.41
C ALA A 195 20.01 6.58 -15.88
N GLY A 196 19.65 6.31 -14.63
CA GLY A 196 19.72 4.98 -14.01
C GLY A 196 18.40 4.21 -14.04
N LEU A 197 17.37 4.77 -14.68
CA LEU A 197 16.02 4.21 -14.74
C LEU A 197 15.51 4.06 -16.17
N ASP A 198 14.51 3.20 -16.35
CA ASP A 198 13.69 3.16 -17.54
C ASP A 198 12.25 2.78 -17.14
N VAL A 199 11.27 3.11 -18.01
CA VAL A 199 9.86 2.90 -17.73
C VAL A 199 9.13 2.32 -18.93
N ILE A 200 8.24 1.36 -18.68
CA ILE A 200 7.33 0.78 -19.69
C ILE A 200 5.91 0.66 -19.12
N GLY A 201 4.94 0.37 -19.98
CA GLY A 201 3.59 -0.02 -19.56
C GLY A 201 3.59 -1.38 -18.86
N TRP A 202 2.68 -1.55 -17.88
CA TRP A 202 2.50 -2.81 -17.16
C TRP A 202 1.54 -3.75 -17.91
N ASN A 203 1.61 -5.06 -17.63
CA ASN A 203 0.84 -6.11 -18.31
C ASN A 203 1.15 -6.29 -19.82
N ASP A 204 2.31 -5.85 -20.28
CA ASP A 204 2.79 -6.05 -21.65
C ASP A 204 4.11 -6.85 -21.65
N LEU A 205 3.99 -8.18 -21.71
CA LEU A 205 5.14 -9.07 -21.67
C LEU A 205 6.05 -8.94 -22.90
N ALA A 206 5.46 -8.70 -24.10
CA ALA A 206 6.23 -8.57 -25.33
C ALA A 206 7.15 -7.34 -25.28
N ARG A 207 6.63 -6.22 -24.76
CA ARG A 207 7.41 -5.01 -24.56
C ARG A 207 8.50 -5.17 -23.52
N LEU A 208 8.19 -5.84 -22.41
CA LEU A 208 9.17 -6.16 -21.38
C LEU A 208 10.33 -6.99 -21.97
N GLU A 209 10.03 -8.04 -22.72
CA GLU A 209 11.05 -8.89 -23.33
C GLU A 209 11.90 -8.11 -24.35
N ALA A 210 11.28 -7.31 -25.21
CA ALA A 210 11.97 -6.45 -26.16
C ALA A 210 12.91 -5.43 -25.46
N ARG A 211 12.47 -4.88 -24.30
CA ARG A 211 13.32 -3.98 -23.51
C ARG A 211 14.51 -4.69 -22.87
N LEU A 212 14.27 -5.85 -22.27
CA LEU A 212 15.31 -6.68 -21.64
C LEU A 212 16.36 -7.17 -22.65
N ALA A 213 15.97 -7.42 -23.90
CA ALA A 213 16.86 -7.88 -24.98
C ALA A 213 18.00 -6.90 -25.29
N LYS A 214 17.89 -5.61 -24.90
CA LYS A 214 19.00 -4.64 -25.03
C LYS A 214 20.18 -4.93 -24.10
N GLY A 215 20.00 -5.78 -23.07
CA GLY A 215 21.06 -6.34 -22.23
C GLY A 215 21.61 -5.44 -21.13
N ASP A 216 21.11 -4.21 -20.95
CA ASP A 216 21.60 -3.19 -20.01
C ASP A 216 20.81 -3.08 -18.69
N ILE A 217 19.71 -3.85 -18.53
CA ILE A 217 18.87 -3.86 -17.34
C ILE A 217 19.53 -4.66 -16.22
N ALA A 218 19.79 -4.01 -15.08
CA ALA A 218 20.27 -4.63 -13.86
C ALA A 218 19.15 -5.36 -13.11
N GLY A 219 17.98 -4.72 -13.01
CA GLY A 219 16.83 -5.28 -12.34
C GLY A 219 15.52 -4.71 -12.87
N VAL A 220 14.46 -5.50 -12.71
CA VAL A 220 13.07 -5.12 -12.97
C VAL A 220 12.36 -5.04 -11.62
N ILE A 221 11.86 -3.87 -11.23
CA ILE A 221 11.05 -3.71 -10.03
C ILE A 221 9.58 -3.55 -10.40
N MET A 222 8.70 -4.28 -9.71
CA MET A 222 7.25 -4.20 -9.90
C MET A 222 6.48 -4.45 -8.63
N GLU A 223 5.34 -3.80 -8.48
CA GLU A 223 4.27 -4.30 -7.62
C GLU A 223 3.70 -5.55 -8.32
N PRO A 224 3.65 -6.72 -7.69
CA PRO A 224 3.12 -7.93 -8.35
C PRO A 224 1.61 -7.86 -8.64
N ALA A 225 0.92 -6.92 -8.03
CA ALA A 225 -0.37 -6.37 -8.42
C ALA A 225 -0.28 -4.86 -8.26
N MET A 226 -0.76 -4.08 -9.21
CA MET A 226 -0.62 -2.61 -9.20
C MET A 226 -1.54 -1.97 -8.15
N CYS A 227 -1.12 -2.02 -6.89
CA CYS A 227 -1.94 -1.64 -5.74
C CYS A 227 -1.97 -0.13 -5.48
N ASN A 228 -0.91 0.60 -5.80
CA ASN A 228 -0.91 2.06 -5.66
C ASN A 228 -1.88 2.75 -6.61
N GLN A 229 -2.21 2.11 -7.73
CA GLN A 229 -3.13 2.60 -8.75
C GLN A 229 -4.07 1.48 -9.19
N GLY A 230 -5.37 1.60 -8.89
CA GLY A 230 -6.42 0.77 -9.46
C GLY A 230 -6.59 -0.64 -8.91
N ALA A 231 -5.75 -1.14 -8.01
CA ALA A 231 -5.73 -2.53 -7.54
C ALA A 231 -5.81 -3.54 -8.71
N ILE A 232 -5.00 -3.31 -9.75
CA ILE A 232 -5.03 -4.07 -11.00
C ILE A 232 -4.23 -5.37 -10.84
N ALA A 233 -4.88 -6.50 -11.11
CA ALA A 233 -4.23 -7.80 -11.10
C ALA A 233 -3.29 -7.98 -12.32
N PRO A 234 -2.22 -8.79 -12.18
CA PRO A 234 -1.42 -9.18 -13.33
C PRO A 234 -2.25 -9.99 -14.32
N ALA A 235 -2.01 -9.80 -15.62
CA ALA A 235 -2.59 -10.64 -16.65
C ALA A 235 -2.09 -12.10 -16.49
N ALA A 236 -2.89 -13.06 -16.96
CA ALA A 236 -2.52 -14.47 -16.87
C ALA A 236 -1.16 -14.72 -17.55
N GLY A 237 -0.23 -15.38 -16.86
CA GLY A 237 1.11 -15.70 -17.34
C GLY A 237 2.09 -14.52 -17.35
N TYR A 238 1.65 -13.29 -16.95
CA TYR A 238 2.51 -12.12 -17.00
C TYR A 238 3.69 -12.18 -16.01
N LEU A 239 3.43 -12.57 -14.77
CA LEU A 239 4.49 -12.65 -13.74
C LEU A 239 5.48 -13.79 -14.03
N GLU A 240 5.00 -14.95 -14.45
CA GLU A 240 5.82 -16.09 -14.86
C GLU A 240 6.69 -15.74 -16.08
N GLY A 241 6.08 -15.09 -17.08
CA GLY A 241 6.78 -14.62 -18.27
C GLY A 241 7.83 -13.57 -17.94
N THR A 242 7.52 -12.65 -17.01
CA THR A 242 8.47 -11.64 -16.51
C THR A 242 9.69 -12.29 -15.84
N LEU A 243 9.46 -13.29 -14.97
CA LEU A 243 10.54 -14.02 -14.32
C LEU A 243 11.43 -14.76 -15.35
N ALA A 244 10.81 -15.42 -16.33
CA ALA A 244 11.50 -16.12 -17.38
C ALA A 244 12.33 -15.15 -18.25
N ALA A 245 11.78 -14.00 -18.62
CA ALA A 245 12.47 -12.98 -19.39
C ALA A 245 13.65 -12.36 -18.60
N CYS A 246 13.46 -12.06 -17.32
CA CYS A 246 14.54 -11.57 -16.45
C CYS A 246 15.70 -12.58 -16.40
N ARG A 247 15.43 -13.86 -16.18
CA ARG A 247 16.44 -14.93 -16.16
C ARG A 247 17.17 -15.07 -17.49
N LYS A 248 16.43 -15.08 -18.62
CA LYS A 248 16.97 -15.16 -19.97
C LYS A 248 17.96 -14.03 -20.27
N HIS A 249 17.70 -12.82 -19.81
CA HIS A 249 18.49 -11.63 -20.08
C HIS A 249 19.41 -11.22 -18.93
N GLY A 250 19.53 -12.02 -17.88
CA GLY A 250 20.41 -11.76 -16.73
C GLY A 250 20.08 -10.47 -16.00
N ALA A 251 18.80 -10.21 -15.76
CA ALA A 251 18.28 -9.14 -14.91
C ALA A 251 17.68 -9.74 -13.62
N ILE A 252 17.74 -8.99 -12.52
CA ILE A 252 17.17 -9.39 -11.22
C ILE A 252 15.71 -8.99 -11.18
N LEU A 253 14.80 -9.93 -10.90
CA LEU A 253 13.39 -9.61 -10.65
C LEU A 253 13.17 -9.23 -9.18
N ILE A 254 12.60 -8.04 -8.95
CA ILE A 254 12.32 -7.48 -7.62
C ILE A 254 10.81 -7.28 -7.48
N PHE A 255 10.16 -8.01 -6.56
CA PHE A 255 8.78 -7.73 -6.19
C PHE A 255 8.73 -6.69 -5.07
N ASP A 256 8.01 -5.60 -5.34
CA ASP A 256 7.61 -4.66 -4.31
C ASP A 256 6.32 -5.16 -3.66
N GLU A 257 6.49 -5.82 -2.53
CA GLU A 257 5.40 -6.32 -1.69
C GLU A 257 5.08 -5.39 -0.51
N VAL A 258 5.43 -4.12 -0.62
CA VAL A 258 5.16 -3.13 0.45
C VAL A 258 3.66 -2.99 0.72
N ILE A 259 2.80 -3.13 -0.30
CA ILE A 259 1.34 -3.17 -0.11
C ILE A 259 0.82 -4.59 -0.15
N THR A 260 1.23 -5.40 -1.11
CA THR A 260 0.72 -6.76 -1.33
C THR A 260 1.15 -7.75 -0.24
N GLY A 261 2.30 -7.51 0.38
CA GLY A 261 2.86 -8.34 1.45
C GLY A 261 1.92 -8.47 2.64
N PHE A 262 1.61 -9.71 3.02
CA PHE A 262 0.67 -10.06 4.11
C PHE A 262 -0.74 -9.48 3.97
N ARG A 263 -1.03 -8.80 2.86
CA ARG A 263 -2.36 -8.33 2.52
C ARG A 263 -3.06 -9.24 1.51
N LEU A 264 -2.32 -9.81 0.57
CA LEU A 264 -2.87 -10.78 -0.38
C LEU A 264 -2.78 -12.23 0.11
N GLY A 265 -2.62 -12.44 1.43
CA GLY A 265 -2.53 -13.73 2.09
C GLY A 265 -1.25 -13.87 2.91
N GLN A 266 -1.18 -14.94 3.71
CA GLN A 266 -0.06 -15.21 4.62
C GLN A 266 1.28 -15.36 3.90
N ARG A 267 1.26 -15.85 2.66
CA ARG A 267 2.43 -16.01 1.79
C ARG A 267 2.62 -14.88 0.80
N SER A 268 1.91 -13.76 1.01
CA SER A 268 2.00 -12.55 0.20
C SER A 268 1.59 -12.76 -1.27
N ALA A 269 1.88 -11.81 -2.17
CA ALA A 269 1.54 -11.96 -3.58
C ALA A 269 2.29 -13.10 -4.26
N GLN A 270 3.56 -13.33 -3.91
CA GLN A 270 4.33 -14.45 -4.46
C GLN A 270 3.69 -15.81 -4.16
N GLY A 271 3.11 -16.01 -2.99
CA GLY A 271 2.35 -17.21 -2.67
C GLY A 271 1.00 -17.27 -3.38
N ARG A 272 0.32 -16.13 -3.54
CA ARG A 272 -0.96 -16.03 -4.25
C ARG A 272 -0.85 -16.34 -5.74
N PHE A 273 0.20 -15.82 -6.38
CA PHE A 273 0.40 -15.97 -7.82
C PHE A 273 1.34 -17.12 -8.21
N GLY A 274 1.96 -17.80 -7.24
CA GLY A 274 2.85 -18.93 -7.49
C GLY A 274 4.19 -18.54 -8.13
N VAL A 275 4.60 -17.28 -8.05
CA VAL A 275 5.85 -16.79 -8.67
C VAL A 275 6.82 -16.30 -7.60
N THR A 276 8.03 -16.84 -7.58
CA THR A 276 9.09 -16.49 -6.63
C THR A 276 10.13 -15.62 -7.33
N PRO A 277 10.21 -14.30 -7.00
CA PRO A 277 11.21 -13.40 -7.56
C PRO A 277 12.60 -13.64 -6.96
N ASP A 278 13.63 -12.97 -7.50
CA ASP A 278 14.99 -13.02 -6.95
C ASP A 278 15.12 -12.21 -5.65
N LEU A 279 14.47 -11.06 -5.57
CA LEU A 279 14.37 -10.19 -4.40
C LEU A 279 12.92 -9.78 -4.17
N SER A 280 12.56 -9.54 -2.90
CA SER A 280 11.29 -8.91 -2.52
C SER A 280 11.51 -7.88 -1.41
N ILE A 281 10.72 -6.80 -1.44
CA ILE A 281 10.73 -5.79 -0.39
C ILE A 281 9.36 -5.73 0.30
N PHE A 282 9.38 -5.59 1.62
CA PHE A 282 8.22 -5.57 2.50
C PHE A 282 8.24 -4.37 3.43
N ALA A 283 7.06 -3.88 3.82
CA ALA A 283 6.86 -2.88 4.88
C ALA A 283 5.37 -2.93 5.34
N LYS A 284 4.85 -1.85 5.89
CA LYS A 284 3.41 -1.66 6.19
C LYS A 284 2.81 -2.81 7.00
N ALA A 285 2.07 -3.72 6.34
CA ALA A 285 1.37 -4.83 6.98
C ALA A 285 2.31 -5.85 7.65
N ILE A 286 3.60 -5.83 7.37
CA ILE A 286 4.60 -6.71 7.99
C ILE A 286 4.58 -6.60 9.54
N ALA A 287 4.31 -5.40 10.06
CA ALA A 287 4.27 -5.10 11.50
C ALA A 287 3.06 -4.21 11.88
N ASN A 288 1.95 -4.34 11.15
CA ASN A 288 0.70 -3.59 11.41
C ASN A 288 0.92 -2.09 11.64
N GLY A 289 1.78 -1.44 10.83
CA GLY A 289 2.01 0.02 10.85
C GLY A 289 3.21 0.47 11.68
N PHE A 290 3.90 -0.39 12.39
CA PHE A 290 5.20 -0.04 12.99
C PHE A 290 6.25 0.20 11.90
N PRO A 291 7.19 1.16 12.10
CA PRO A 291 8.17 1.55 11.09
C PRO A 291 9.27 0.49 10.95
N VAL A 292 8.97 -0.54 10.19
CA VAL A 292 9.88 -1.59 9.78
C VAL A 292 9.67 -1.95 8.33
N ALA A 293 10.76 -2.25 7.65
CA ALA A 293 10.79 -2.80 6.31
C ALA A 293 11.79 -3.96 6.24
N ALA A 294 11.68 -4.78 5.22
CA ALA A 294 12.60 -5.89 4.98
C ALA A 294 12.89 -6.02 3.50
N ILE A 295 14.15 -6.30 3.17
CA ILE A 295 14.55 -6.86 1.90
C ILE A 295 14.87 -8.33 2.12
N VAL A 296 14.25 -9.18 1.32
CA VAL A 296 14.47 -10.63 1.35
C VAL A 296 14.81 -11.12 -0.06
N GLY A 297 15.47 -12.26 -0.16
CA GLY A 297 15.77 -12.81 -1.47
C GLY A 297 16.77 -13.96 -1.43
N ARG A 298 17.29 -14.28 -2.61
CA ARG A 298 18.32 -15.29 -2.81
C ARG A 298 19.55 -15.01 -1.96
N ALA A 299 20.12 -16.08 -1.40
CA ALA A 299 21.27 -15.98 -0.49
C ALA A 299 22.48 -15.33 -1.18
N ASP A 300 22.78 -15.72 -2.43
CA ASP A 300 23.91 -15.19 -3.20
C ASP A 300 23.82 -13.66 -3.44
N LEU A 301 22.62 -13.10 -3.52
CA LEU A 301 22.38 -11.67 -3.64
C LEU A 301 22.51 -10.94 -2.30
N LEU A 302 21.84 -11.45 -1.25
CA LEU A 302 21.84 -10.80 0.06
C LEU A 302 23.21 -10.88 0.76
N ASP A 303 23.98 -11.95 0.52
CA ASP A 303 25.32 -12.13 1.07
C ASP A 303 26.33 -11.08 0.53
N LEU A 304 26.02 -10.38 -0.57
CA LEU A 304 26.79 -9.21 -1.01
C LEU A 304 26.83 -8.07 0.02
N PHE A 305 25.86 -7.99 0.92
CA PHE A 305 25.90 -7.05 2.06
C PHE A 305 26.98 -7.41 3.09
N ALA A 306 27.37 -8.68 3.19
CA ALA A 306 28.36 -9.14 4.13
C ALA A 306 29.75 -9.23 3.52
N THR A 307 29.85 -9.70 2.28
CA THR A 307 31.13 -10.07 1.64
C THR A 307 31.44 -9.29 0.37
N GLY A 308 30.44 -8.70 -0.27
CA GLY A 308 30.57 -8.12 -1.60
C GLY A 308 30.75 -6.60 -1.67
N GLY A 309 30.97 -5.94 -0.55
CA GLY A 309 31.17 -4.49 -0.52
C GLY A 309 29.92 -3.65 -0.78
N VAL A 310 28.72 -4.24 -0.73
CA VAL A 310 27.46 -3.52 -0.83
C VAL A 310 27.07 -3.02 0.56
N LEU A 311 27.01 -1.69 0.75
CA LEU A 311 26.64 -1.10 2.01
C LEU A 311 25.13 -1.08 2.20
N HIS A 312 24.66 -1.59 3.35
CA HIS A 312 23.32 -1.40 3.90
C HIS A 312 23.46 -1.03 5.39
N GLY A 313 22.89 0.09 5.80
CA GLY A 313 23.02 0.60 7.16
C GLY A 313 21.80 1.37 7.59
N GLY A 314 21.63 1.50 8.91
CA GLY A 314 20.57 2.27 9.56
C GLY A 314 20.60 2.03 11.06
N THR A 315 20.62 3.11 11.84
CA THR A 315 20.64 3.05 13.32
C THR A 315 19.44 2.28 13.88
N PHE A 316 18.30 2.37 13.22
CA PHE A 316 17.03 1.79 13.66
C PHE A 316 16.69 0.46 12.98
N ASN A 317 17.59 -0.09 12.17
CA ASN A 317 17.35 -1.36 11.51
C ASN A 317 17.21 -2.48 12.55
N ALA A 318 16.15 -3.28 12.46
CA ALA A 318 15.82 -4.33 13.40
C ALA A 318 15.68 -3.84 14.87
N GLN A 319 15.20 -2.61 15.07
CA GLN A 319 14.93 -2.09 16.42
C GLN A 319 14.04 -3.08 17.19
N PRO A 320 14.42 -3.50 18.43
CA PRO A 320 13.70 -4.54 19.17
C PRO A 320 12.20 -4.31 19.34
N VAL A 321 11.78 -3.06 19.56
CA VAL A 321 10.35 -2.70 19.69
C VAL A 321 9.58 -2.96 18.40
N THR A 322 10.15 -2.62 17.25
CA THR A 322 9.51 -2.88 15.95
C THR A 322 9.57 -4.37 15.58
N MET A 323 10.60 -5.10 16.01
CA MET A 323 10.68 -6.55 15.85
C MET A 323 9.63 -7.26 16.70
N ALA A 324 9.40 -6.84 17.94
CA ALA A 324 8.33 -7.37 18.79
C ALA A 324 6.94 -7.13 18.16
N ALA A 325 6.70 -5.93 17.64
CA ALA A 325 5.48 -5.63 16.92
C ALA A 325 5.31 -6.52 15.68
N MET A 326 6.39 -6.73 14.92
CA MET A 326 6.39 -7.59 13.74
C MET A 326 6.10 -9.05 14.10
N VAL A 327 6.80 -9.62 15.08
CA VAL A 327 6.59 -11.02 15.51
C VAL A 327 5.14 -11.21 15.93
N ALA A 328 4.60 -10.35 16.81
CA ALA A 328 3.21 -10.43 17.28
C ALA A 328 2.21 -10.27 16.12
N THR A 329 2.47 -9.35 15.19
CA THR A 329 1.64 -9.19 13.99
C THR A 329 1.63 -10.47 13.16
N GLN A 330 2.80 -11.01 12.88
CA GLN A 330 2.91 -12.23 12.07
C GLN A 330 2.26 -13.43 12.74
N GLN A 331 2.35 -13.58 14.05
CA GLN A 331 1.66 -14.64 14.80
C GLN A 331 0.13 -14.53 14.71
N ALA A 332 -0.41 -13.29 14.71
CA ALA A 332 -1.84 -13.04 14.59
C ALA A 332 -2.40 -13.25 13.16
N LEU A 333 -1.55 -13.23 12.13
CA LEU A 333 -1.93 -13.46 10.74
C LEU A 333 -2.04 -14.97 10.44
N THR A 334 -3.10 -15.60 10.97
CA THR A 334 -3.40 -17.02 10.79
C THR A 334 -4.27 -17.27 9.54
N PRO A 335 -4.42 -18.51 9.06
CA PRO A 335 -5.38 -18.85 8.00
C PRO A 335 -6.81 -18.40 8.31
N GLU A 336 -7.26 -18.57 9.56
CA GLU A 336 -8.59 -18.19 10.03
C GLU A 336 -8.79 -16.67 9.98
N HIS A 337 -7.74 -15.88 10.30
CA HIS A 337 -7.74 -14.44 10.13
C HIS A 337 -8.05 -14.05 8.68
N TYR A 338 -7.37 -14.66 7.71
CA TYR A 338 -7.58 -14.37 6.29
C TYR A 338 -8.95 -14.84 5.81
N GLU A 339 -9.42 -16.01 6.24
CA GLU A 339 -10.73 -16.53 5.86
C GLU A 339 -11.85 -15.57 6.29
N LYS A 340 -11.85 -15.15 7.58
CA LYS A 340 -12.83 -14.22 8.13
C LYS A 340 -12.78 -12.87 7.39
N SER A 341 -11.61 -12.28 7.30
CA SER A 341 -11.43 -10.95 6.70
C SER A 341 -11.79 -10.93 5.22
N SER A 342 -11.44 -12.00 4.48
CA SER A 342 -11.75 -12.12 3.06
C SER A 342 -13.26 -12.20 2.79
N LYS A 343 -14.02 -12.92 3.62
CA LYS A 343 -15.50 -12.98 3.49
C LYS A 343 -16.11 -11.58 3.59
N CYS A 344 -15.71 -10.81 4.58
CA CYS A 344 -16.17 -9.43 4.77
C CYS A 344 -15.73 -8.52 3.62
N GLY A 345 -14.49 -8.65 3.17
CA GLY A 345 -13.95 -7.85 2.08
C GLY A 345 -14.65 -8.12 0.74
N VAL A 346 -14.95 -9.38 0.41
CA VAL A 346 -15.74 -9.74 -0.78
C VAL A 346 -17.15 -9.16 -0.69
N ARG A 347 -17.82 -9.34 0.45
CA ARG A 347 -19.17 -8.82 0.70
C ARG A 347 -19.22 -7.29 0.52
N LEU A 348 -18.25 -6.59 1.06
CA LEU A 348 -18.14 -5.13 0.92
C LEU A 348 -17.93 -4.72 -0.53
N ARG A 349 -16.93 -5.28 -1.21
CA ARG A 349 -16.59 -4.97 -2.59
C ARG A 349 -17.79 -5.19 -3.54
N ASP A 350 -18.40 -6.36 -3.44
CA ASP A 350 -19.52 -6.74 -4.32
C ASP A 350 -20.78 -5.95 -3.98
N GLY A 351 -20.99 -5.61 -2.70
CA GLY A 351 -22.07 -4.73 -2.23
C GLY A 351 -21.93 -3.30 -2.77
N ILE A 352 -20.71 -2.73 -2.75
CA ILE A 352 -20.43 -1.41 -3.36
C ILE A 352 -20.73 -1.44 -4.87
N ALA A 353 -20.21 -2.46 -5.58
CA ALA A 353 -20.42 -2.60 -7.01
C ALA A 353 -21.92 -2.66 -7.36
N LYS A 354 -22.70 -3.43 -6.58
CA LYS A 354 -24.16 -3.52 -6.74
C LYS A 354 -24.86 -2.18 -6.51
N ILE A 355 -24.53 -1.47 -5.41
CA ILE A 355 -25.15 -0.18 -5.08
C ILE A 355 -24.90 0.85 -6.18
N LEU A 356 -23.64 0.98 -6.65
CA LEU A 356 -23.28 1.93 -7.70
C LEU A 356 -24.05 1.61 -9.00
N LYS A 357 -24.15 0.33 -9.36
CA LYS A 357 -24.94 -0.11 -10.51
C LYS A 357 -26.43 0.22 -10.35
N ASP A 358 -27.02 -0.08 -9.19
CA ASP A 358 -28.46 0.14 -8.89
C ASP A 358 -28.81 1.65 -8.90
N THR A 359 -27.85 2.52 -8.58
CA THR A 359 -28.01 3.98 -8.64
C THR A 359 -27.67 4.59 -10.00
N GLY A 360 -27.32 3.78 -11.00
CA GLY A 360 -26.98 4.24 -12.35
C GLY A 360 -25.61 4.89 -12.47
N ILE A 361 -24.77 4.83 -11.43
CA ILE A 361 -23.42 5.37 -11.48
C ILE A 361 -22.50 4.40 -12.21
N LYS A 362 -21.90 4.88 -13.29
CA LYS A 362 -20.89 4.14 -14.05
C LYS A 362 -19.65 3.92 -13.20
N ALA A 363 -19.32 2.67 -12.91
CA ALA A 363 -18.19 2.32 -12.05
C ALA A 363 -17.62 0.94 -12.33
N GLN A 364 -16.33 0.77 -12.04
CA GLN A 364 -15.66 -0.53 -11.95
C GLN A 364 -15.11 -0.71 -10.54
N VAL A 365 -15.52 -1.78 -9.87
CA VAL A 365 -14.98 -2.16 -8.55
C VAL A 365 -14.11 -3.40 -8.74
N THR A 366 -12.81 -3.24 -8.66
CA THR A 366 -11.81 -4.26 -9.03
C THR A 366 -10.79 -4.48 -7.93
N GLY A 367 -10.14 -5.63 -7.92
CA GLY A 367 -9.07 -5.94 -6.97
C GLY A 367 -9.33 -7.20 -6.16
N PHE A 368 -8.79 -7.22 -4.94
CA PHE A 368 -8.69 -8.39 -4.08
C PHE A 368 -9.59 -8.24 -2.86
N GLU A 369 -9.73 -9.31 -2.09
CA GLU A 369 -10.64 -9.38 -0.93
C GLU A 369 -10.31 -8.31 0.14
N LEU A 370 -9.00 -8.15 0.46
CA LEU A 370 -8.54 -7.23 1.50
C LEU A 370 -8.03 -5.90 0.97
N MET A 371 -8.05 -5.72 -0.35
CA MET A 371 -7.73 -4.49 -1.03
C MET A 371 -8.39 -4.43 -2.40
N PHE A 372 -9.20 -3.42 -2.64
CA PHE A 372 -9.86 -3.21 -3.92
C PHE A 372 -9.90 -1.72 -4.28
N HIS A 373 -10.31 -1.43 -5.49
CA HIS A 373 -10.41 -0.08 -6.02
C HIS A 373 -11.82 0.18 -6.58
N VAL A 374 -12.35 1.37 -6.32
CA VAL A 374 -13.59 1.88 -6.87
C VAL A 374 -13.26 2.96 -7.90
N GLY A 375 -13.31 2.61 -9.17
CA GLY A 375 -13.07 3.51 -10.30
C GLY A 375 -14.40 4.02 -10.87
N LEU A 376 -14.77 5.28 -10.58
CA LEU A 376 -15.98 5.89 -11.14
C LEU A 376 -15.73 6.38 -12.57
N GLY A 377 -16.76 6.32 -13.42
CA GLY A 377 -16.69 6.75 -14.82
C GLY A 377 -16.06 5.75 -15.78
N LEU A 378 -15.54 4.61 -15.31
CA LEU A 378 -14.90 3.61 -16.17
C LEU A 378 -15.94 2.71 -16.87
N ASP A 379 -15.75 2.47 -18.19
CA ASP A 379 -16.56 1.54 -18.99
C ASP A 379 -16.20 0.08 -18.73
N ALA A 380 -14.91 -0.19 -18.55
CA ALA A 380 -14.35 -1.52 -18.36
C ALA A 380 -13.27 -1.50 -17.26
N PRO A 381 -12.95 -2.65 -16.66
CA PRO A 381 -11.82 -2.76 -15.72
C PRO A 381 -10.51 -2.33 -16.38
N ALA A 382 -9.77 -1.45 -15.69
CA ALA A 382 -8.45 -1.03 -16.14
C ALA A 382 -7.46 -2.21 -16.11
N LYS A 383 -6.60 -2.32 -17.12
CA LYS A 383 -5.56 -3.35 -17.26
C LYS A 383 -4.17 -2.80 -16.97
N ASN A 384 -4.01 -1.48 -17.04
CA ASN A 384 -2.77 -0.77 -16.77
C ASN A 384 -3.07 0.64 -16.23
N TYR A 385 -2.04 1.43 -15.99
CA TYR A 385 -2.17 2.79 -15.50
C TYR A 385 -2.92 3.73 -16.47
N ARG A 386 -2.68 3.57 -17.79
CA ARG A 386 -3.27 4.44 -18.80
C ARG A 386 -4.80 4.28 -18.90
N ASP A 387 -5.29 3.05 -18.80
CA ASP A 387 -6.74 2.78 -18.74
C ASP A 387 -7.38 3.49 -17.53
N LEU A 388 -6.68 3.52 -16.38
CA LEU A 388 -7.19 4.15 -15.16
C LEU A 388 -7.32 5.67 -15.28
N LEU A 389 -6.57 6.32 -16.19
CA LEU A 389 -6.66 7.76 -16.40
C LEU A 389 -8.02 8.21 -16.94
N ALA A 390 -8.81 7.29 -17.53
CA ALA A 390 -10.18 7.56 -17.98
C ALA A 390 -11.20 7.66 -16.82
N SER A 391 -10.82 7.35 -15.58
CA SER A 391 -11.72 7.47 -14.40
C SER A 391 -12.07 8.92 -14.09
N ASP A 392 -13.30 9.14 -13.64
CA ASP A 392 -13.76 10.44 -13.14
C ASP A 392 -13.28 10.64 -11.67
N LYS A 393 -12.08 11.19 -11.55
CA LYS A 393 -11.45 11.47 -10.24
C LYS A 393 -12.25 12.53 -9.44
N ALA A 394 -12.85 13.51 -10.11
CA ALA A 394 -13.62 14.55 -9.42
C ALA A 394 -14.91 13.98 -8.83
N LEU A 395 -15.60 13.11 -9.55
CA LEU A 395 -16.76 12.38 -9.04
C LEU A 395 -16.38 11.49 -7.85
N TYR A 396 -15.24 10.81 -7.92
CA TYR A 396 -14.79 9.97 -6.80
C TYR A 396 -14.46 10.80 -5.56
N VAL A 397 -13.83 11.97 -5.70
CA VAL A 397 -13.58 12.88 -4.56
C VAL A 397 -14.90 13.33 -3.93
N ARG A 398 -15.94 13.66 -4.72
CA ARG A 398 -17.28 13.96 -4.17
C ARG A 398 -17.87 12.76 -3.43
N PHE A 399 -17.71 11.55 -3.96
CA PHE A 399 -18.14 10.32 -3.30
C PHE A 399 -17.43 10.10 -1.96
N ALA A 400 -16.10 10.27 -1.91
CA ALA A 400 -15.31 10.17 -0.68
C ALA A 400 -15.75 11.19 0.38
N HIS A 401 -16.04 12.43 -0.02
CA HIS A 401 -16.59 13.46 0.88
C HIS A 401 -17.99 13.09 1.40
N ALA A 402 -18.85 12.56 0.55
CA ALA A 402 -20.18 12.10 0.93
C ALA A 402 -20.12 10.92 1.92
N LEU A 403 -19.15 10.02 1.75
CA LEU A 403 -18.87 8.93 2.68
C LEU A 403 -18.35 9.45 4.02
N LEU A 404 -17.41 10.40 4.01
CA LEU A 404 -16.85 10.97 5.24
C LEU A 404 -17.92 11.62 6.10
N LYS A 405 -18.87 12.37 5.50
CA LYS A 405 -20.04 12.94 6.21
C LYS A 405 -20.94 11.89 6.86
N ARG A 406 -20.82 10.62 6.41
CA ARG A 406 -21.56 9.44 6.92
C ARG A 406 -20.71 8.52 7.78
N GLY A 407 -19.55 9.02 8.24
CA GLY A 407 -18.69 8.27 9.14
C GLY A 407 -17.81 7.21 8.49
N VAL A 408 -17.61 7.25 7.18
CA VAL A 408 -16.75 6.31 6.47
C VAL A 408 -15.59 7.04 5.81
N ARG A 409 -14.36 6.71 6.21
CA ARG A 409 -13.12 7.29 5.70
C ARG A 409 -12.46 6.38 4.68
N VAL A 410 -12.25 6.90 3.48
CA VAL A 410 -11.62 6.19 2.35
C VAL A 410 -10.49 7.01 1.73
N LEU A 411 -9.62 6.38 0.93
CA LEU A 411 -8.65 7.12 0.12
C LEU A 411 -9.35 7.79 -1.08
N GLU A 412 -9.05 9.06 -1.32
CA GLU A 412 -9.65 9.90 -2.36
C GLU A 412 -9.27 9.47 -3.79
N ARG A 413 -8.33 8.54 -3.92
CA ARG A 413 -7.90 7.96 -5.21
C ARG A 413 -8.49 6.58 -5.51
N GLY A 414 -9.52 6.15 -4.78
CA GLY A 414 -10.29 4.95 -5.08
C GLY A 414 -9.87 3.67 -4.37
N ALA A 415 -8.74 3.63 -3.68
CA ALA A 415 -8.29 2.43 -2.98
C ALA A 415 -9.00 2.25 -1.63
N TRP A 416 -9.42 1.02 -1.35
CA TRP A 416 -10.04 0.58 -0.10
C TRP A 416 -9.22 -0.55 0.51
N PHE A 417 -8.91 -0.47 1.79
CA PHE A 417 -8.18 -1.50 2.53
C PHE A 417 -9.07 -2.07 3.63
N VAL A 418 -9.14 -3.40 3.72
CA VAL A 418 -9.93 -4.12 4.71
C VAL A 418 -9.00 -4.72 5.77
N SER A 419 -9.37 -4.63 7.04
CA SER A 419 -8.69 -5.27 8.17
C SER A 419 -9.59 -6.36 8.78
N SER A 420 -9.06 -7.16 9.69
CA SER A 420 -9.83 -8.17 10.42
C SER A 420 -10.94 -7.61 11.32
N GLU A 421 -10.88 -6.31 11.58
CA GLU A 421 -11.86 -5.62 12.44
C GLU A 421 -13.08 -5.09 11.66
N HIS A 422 -13.03 -5.16 10.31
CA HIS A 422 -14.19 -4.88 9.47
C HIS A 422 -15.11 -6.10 9.43
N ASP A 423 -15.85 -6.31 10.49
CA ASP A 423 -16.83 -7.40 10.63
C ASP A 423 -18.13 -7.13 9.86
N ASP A 424 -19.09 -8.04 9.98
CA ASP A 424 -20.37 -7.93 9.27
C ASP A 424 -21.15 -6.67 9.64
N ALA A 425 -21.14 -6.25 10.90
CA ALA A 425 -21.83 -5.04 11.35
C ALA A 425 -21.20 -3.77 10.77
N VAL A 426 -19.85 -3.73 10.74
CA VAL A 426 -19.09 -2.63 10.12
C VAL A 426 -19.34 -2.59 8.60
N VAL A 427 -19.40 -3.75 7.95
CA VAL A 427 -19.70 -3.83 6.51
C VAL A 427 -21.13 -3.36 6.23
N ASP A 428 -22.12 -3.72 7.04
CA ASP A 428 -23.51 -3.26 6.90
C ASP A 428 -23.61 -1.74 7.01
N ALA A 429 -23.04 -1.17 8.08
CA ALA A 429 -23.01 0.28 8.28
C ALA A 429 -22.32 1.01 7.11
N THR A 430 -21.24 0.42 6.57
CA THR A 430 -20.55 0.97 5.42
C THR A 430 -21.40 0.93 4.16
N LEU A 431 -22.10 -0.17 3.90
CA LEU A 431 -22.97 -0.28 2.72
C LEU A 431 -24.17 0.67 2.80
N ASP A 432 -24.67 0.96 4.00
CA ASP A 432 -25.70 1.99 4.21
C ASP A 432 -25.15 3.39 3.89
N ALA A 433 -23.95 3.72 4.37
CA ALA A 433 -23.28 4.96 4.04
C ALA A 433 -23.03 5.09 2.53
N VAL A 434 -22.60 4.00 1.87
CA VAL A 434 -22.40 3.96 0.41
C VAL A 434 -23.71 4.23 -0.34
N ARG A 435 -24.84 3.65 0.10
CA ARG A 435 -26.16 3.94 -0.51
C ARG A 435 -26.51 5.43 -0.43
N GLY A 436 -26.32 6.03 0.75
CA GLY A 436 -26.56 7.46 0.93
C GLY A 436 -25.62 8.34 0.09
N ALA A 437 -24.33 8.01 0.08
CA ALA A 437 -23.32 8.74 -0.70
C ALA A 437 -23.56 8.61 -2.21
N ALA A 438 -23.92 7.42 -2.71
CA ALA A 438 -24.23 7.21 -4.12
C ALA A 438 -25.43 8.05 -4.56
N LYS A 439 -26.50 8.12 -3.76
CA LYS A 439 -27.66 8.98 -4.06
C LYS A 439 -27.31 10.48 -4.07
N GLU A 440 -26.34 10.91 -3.25
CA GLU A 440 -25.92 12.33 -3.19
C GLU A 440 -25.14 12.76 -4.44
N ILE A 441 -24.42 11.82 -5.09
CA ILE A 441 -23.56 12.14 -6.25
C ILE A 441 -24.16 11.78 -7.62
N ALA A 442 -25.23 10.97 -7.63
CA ALA A 442 -26.00 10.62 -8.84
C ALA A 442 -26.80 11.83 -9.33
#